data_ab7d131ad7f486112225f85937a22aac
#
_entry.id   ab7d131ad7f486112225f85937a22aac
#
_cell.length_a   1.000
_cell.length_b   1.000
_cell.length_c   1.000
_cell.angle_alpha   90.00
_cell.angle_beta   90.00
_cell.angle_gamma   90.00
#
_symmetry.space_group_name_H-M   'P 1'
#
loop_
_entity.id
_entity.type
_entity.pdbx_description
1 polymer ?
#
loop_
_entity_poly.entity_id
_entity_poly.type
_entity_poly.pdbx_seq_one_letter_code
_entity_poly.pdbx_strand_id
1 'polypeptide(L)'
;YEIGVRLVGSEMCIRDRAKLEKTEEYKLQGLAYEYIGILNADRKLHKDALDNYQSSVYCFQKAADTLGVIYAYRDIARIYYVEQQYDSVYNYINRALSLCEEKKGCIDFERVTPSLLQVKGIAKRNEGDLENAIILLKTAVETEQDRHSMHHCSMSLGNIYLNQNKLDEAKRYFTLALKSERPRTLAGAYHYLYLLEKRQKKYAMALYFKEKSDSLLSVDLDAKQASQILTLQRKYEKGKLLLEKQQVEHEKKIQFYFGMVIVLFIILLCLV
;
A
#
# COMPACT_ATOMS: atom_id res chain seq x y z
N TYR A 1 10.97 -11.68 4.09
CA TYR A 1 11.87 -11.29 2.97
C TYR A 1 11.28 -10.14 2.12
N GLU A 2 9.95 -10.07 1.92
CA GLU A 2 9.31 -9.01 1.10
C GLU A 2 9.25 -7.63 1.77
N ILE A 3 9.26 -7.53 3.09
CA ILE A 3 9.12 -6.25 3.83
C ILE A 3 10.44 -5.44 3.81
N GLY A 4 11.57 -6.12 3.86
CA GLY A 4 12.89 -5.47 3.73
C GLY A 4 13.12 -4.91 2.33
N VAL A 5 12.66 -5.61 1.30
CA VAL A 5 12.73 -5.18 -0.10
C VAL A 5 11.83 -3.96 -0.35
N ARG A 6 10.66 -3.86 0.28
CA ARG A 6 9.76 -2.69 0.17
C ARG A 6 10.35 -1.41 0.75
N LEU A 7 11.10 -1.47 1.85
CA LEU A 7 11.70 -0.28 2.49
C LEU A 7 12.99 0.18 1.79
N VAL A 8 13.81 -0.77 1.33
CA VAL A 8 14.97 -0.46 0.48
C VAL A 8 14.50 0.10 -0.86
N GLY A 9 13.41 -0.43 -1.42
CA GLY A 9 12.77 0.10 -2.62
C GLY A 9 12.25 1.54 -2.45
N SER A 10 11.83 1.95 -1.24
CA SER A 10 11.26 3.28 -1.02
C SER A 10 12.27 4.43 -1.10
N GLU A 11 13.44 4.28 -0.47
CA GLU A 11 14.49 5.30 -0.54
C GLU A 11 15.12 5.35 -1.94
N MET A 12 15.21 4.20 -2.60
CA MET A 12 15.63 4.11 -3.98
C MET A 12 14.63 4.79 -4.92
N CYS A 13 13.33 4.58 -4.74
CA CYS A 13 12.27 5.24 -5.52
C CYS A 13 12.27 6.76 -5.34
N ILE A 14 12.47 7.28 -4.11
CA ILE A 14 12.56 8.73 -3.87
C ILE A 14 13.76 9.34 -4.57
N ARG A 15 14.92 8.66 -4.54
CA ARG A 15 16.14 9.13 -5.25
C ARG A 15 16.00 9.04 -6.77
N ASP A 16 15.39 7.97 -7.28
CA ASP A 16 15.22 7.77 -8.71
C ASP A 16 14.17 8.71 -9.28
N ARG A 17 13.12 9.08 -8.54
CA ARG A 17 12.17 10.13 -8.93
C ARG A 17 12.89 11.44 -9.25
N ALA A 18 13.82 11.88 -8.39
CA ALA A 18 14.57 13.12 -8.61
C ALA A 18 15.42 13.10 -9.90
N LYS A 19 15.83 11.91 -10.36
CA LYS A 19 16.49 11.73 -11.66
C LYS A 19 15.48 11.72 -12.81
N LEU A 20 14.33 11.05 -12.62
CA LEU A 20 13.28 10.88 -13.64
C LEU A 20 12.51 12.18 -13.90
N GLU A 21 12.44 13.13 -12.95
CA GLU A 21 11.88 14.47 -13.18
C GLU A 21 12.58 15.25 -14.29
N LYS A 22 13.81 14.84 -14.65
CA LYS A 22 14.60 15.44 -15.75
C LYS A 22 14.46 14.69 -17.07
N THR A 23 13.79 13.57 -17.08
CA THR A 23 13.58 12.72 -18.25
C THR A 23 12.10 12.69 -18.62
N GLU A 24 11.76 12.51 -19.89
CA GLU A 24 10.36 12.36 -20.34
C GLU A 24 9.81 10.94 -20.13
N GLU A 25 10.41 10.13 -19.25
CA GLU A 25 9.98 8.75 -18.98
C GLU A 25 8.81 8.71 -17.97
N TYR A 26 7.67 9.27 -18.36
CA TYR A 26 6.48 9.39 -17.52
C TYR A 26 5.99 8.08 -16.90
N LYS A 27 6.17 6.95 -17.57
CA LYS A 27 5.73 5.65 -17.01
C LYS A 27 6.50 5.29 -15.74
N LEU A 28 7.82 5.48 -15.73
CA LEU A 28 8.66 5.21 -14.56
C LEU A 28 8.39 6.22 -13.44
N GLN A 29 8.16 7.48 -13.79
CA GLN A 29 7.72 8.49 -12.82
C GLN A 29 6.37 8.11 -12.19
N GLY A 30 5.40 7.65 -13.00
CA GLY A 30 4.11 7.19 -12.53
C GLY A 30 4.23 6.04 -11.52
N LEU A 31 5.06 5.03 -11.79
CA LEU A 31 5.36 3.94 -10.87
C LEU A 31 6.02 4.45 -9.58
N ALA A 32 6.98 5.38 -9.68
CA ALA A 32 7.65 5.93 -8.49
C ALA A 32 6.66 6.66 -7.58
N TYR A 33 5.76 7.49 -8.13
CA TYR A 33 4.70 8.14 -7.38
C TYR A 33 3.71 7.14 -6.75
N GLU A 34 3.31 6.09 -7.48
CA GLU A 34 2.43 5.03 -6.97
C GLU A 34 3.06 4.35 -5.76
N TYR A 35 4.33 3.94 -5.83
CA TYR A 35 5.03 3.33 -4.70
C TYR A 35 5.16 4.27 -3.50
N ILE A 36 5.45 5.56 -3.71
CA ILE A 36 5.49 6.55 -2.63
C ILE A 36 4.09 6.71 -2.02
N GLY A 37 3.04 6.72 -2.84
CA GLY A 37 1.65 6.74 -2.39
C GLY A 37 1.30 5.55 -1.50
N ILE A 38 1.68 4.33 -1.89
CA ILE A 38 1.50 3.10 -1.09
C ILE A 38 2.20 3.23 0.27
N LEU A 39 3.44 3.73 0.30
CA LEU A 39 4.19 3.90 1.55
C LEU A 39 3.55 4.93 2.48
N ASN A 40 3.03 6.02 1.94
CA ASN A 40 2.32 7.03 2.71
C ASN A 40 0.99 6.46 3.24
N ALA A 41 0.26 5.68 2.44
CA ALA A 41 -0.95 4.98 2.86
C ALA A 41 -0.68 4.01 4.02
N ASP A 42 0.39 3.20 3.93
CA ASP A 42 0.80 2.29 5.01
C ASP A 42 1.16 3.02 6.31
N ARG A 43 1.64 4.27 6.21
CA ARG A 43 1.92 5.16 7.35
C ARG A 43 0.71 5.96 7.80
N LYS A 44 -0.45 5.77 7.19
CA LYS A 44 -1.70 6.53 7.43
C LYS A 44 -1.58 8.04 7.11
N LEU A 45 -0.66 8.41 6.26
CA LEU A 45 -0.49 9.76 5.72
C LEU A 45 -1.40 9.89 4.49
N HIS A 46 -2.72 9.91 4.69
CA HIS A 46 -3.72 9.77 3.63
C HIS A 46 -3.65 10.91 2.62
N LYS A 47 -3.44 12.16 3.08
CA LYS A 47 -3.31 13.32 2.19
C LYS A 47 -2.11 13.17 1.26
N ASP A 48 -0.93 12.86 1.83
CA ASP A 48 0.29 12.68 1.03
C ASP A 48 0.17 11.49 0.08
N ALA A 49 -0.55 10.43 0.49
CA ALA A 49 -0.84 9.30 -0.37
C ALA A 49 -1.70 9.71 -1.58
N LEU A 50 -2.78 10.47 -1.35
CA LEU A 50 -3.64 10.98 -2.41
C LEU A 50 -2.88 11.87 -3.40
N ASP A 51 -2.06 12.81 -2.91
CA ASP A 51 -1.26 13.71 -3.73
C ASP A 51 -0.30 12.93 -4.65
N ASN A 52 0.34 11.88 -4.10
CA ASN A 52 1.23 11.02 -4.88
C ASN A 52 0.46 10.15 -5.90
N TYR A 53 -0.68 9.57 -5.53
CA TYR A 53 -1.49 8.82 -6.48
C TYR A 53 -2.05 9.70 -7.60
N GLN A 54 -2.43 10.95 -7.33
CA GLN A 54 -2.85 11.90 -8.36
C GLN A 54 -1.70 12.23 -9.31
N SER A 55 -0.49 12.42 -8.78
CA SER A 55 0.73 12.61 -9.60
C SER A 55 1.01 11.37 -10.45
N SER A 56 0.82 10.17 -9.90
CA SER A 56 0.93 8.90 -10.61
C SER A 56 -0.08 8.82 -11.76
N VAL A 57 -1.35 9.18 -11.54
CA VAL A 57 -2.39 9.25 -12.58
C VAL A 57 -1.95 10.17 -13.73
N TYR A 58 -1.46 11.38 -13.40
CA TYR A 58 -0.98 12.32 -14.40
C TYR A 58 0.16 11.74 -15.25
N CYS A 59 1.14 11.12 -14.62
CA CYS A 59 2.28 10.51 -15.30
C CYS A 59 1.84 9.35 -16.19
N PHE A 60 0.97 8.45 -15.70
CA PHE A 60 0.45 7.33 -16.51
C PHE A 60 -0.41 7.79 -17.67
N GLN A 61 -1.20 8.87 -17.51
CA GLN A 61 -1.94 9.48 -18.62
C GLN A 61 -0.99 10.03 -19.69
N LYS A 62 0.09 10.71 -19.31
CA LYS A 62 1.13 11.18 -20.25
C LYS A 62 1.86 10.04 -20.95
N ALA A 63 2.02 8.91 -20.27
CA ALA A 63 2.62 7.70 -20.82
C ALA A 63 1.64 6.85 -21.67
N ALA A 64 0.36 7.26 -21.80
CA ALA A 64 -0.72 6.44 -22.37
C ALA A 64 -0.85 5.05 -21.73
N ASP A 65 -0.43 4.89 -20.45
CA ASP A 65 -0.52 3.66 -19.67
C ASP A 65 -1.87 3.59 -18.96
N THR A 66 -2.89 3.13 -19.68
CA THR A 66 -4.26 2.99 -19.15
C THR A 66 -4.31 2.06 -17.94
N LEU A 67 -3.50 0.99 -17.92
CA LEU A 67 -3.48 0.05 -16.80
C LEU A 67 -2.93 0.69 -15.53
N GLY A 68 -1.87 1.48 -15.64
CA GLY A 68 -1.33 2.29 -14.53
C GLY A 68 -2.36 3.28 -13.98
N VAL A 69 -3.13 3.95 -14.85
CA VAL A 69 -4.23 4.83 -14.43
C VAL A 69 -5.29 4.07 -13.61
N ILE A 70 -5.66 2.86 -14.05
CA ILE A 70 -6.64 2.03 -13.35
C ILE A 70 -6.15 1.64 -11.95
N TYR A 71 -4.89 1.23 -11.82
CA TYR A 71 -4.30 0.90 -10.52
C TYR A 71 -4.28 2.13 -9.60
N ALA A 72 -3.85 3.28 -10.09
CA ALA A 72 -3.84 4.51 -9.32
C ALA A 72 -5.27 4.93 -8.88
N TYR A 73 -6.28 4.83 -9.74
CA TYR A 73 -7.68 5.09 -9.36
C TYR A 73 -8.18 4.12 -8.28
N ARG A 74 -7.84 2.82 -8.37
CA ARG A 74 -8.17 1.84 -7.33
C ARG A 74 -7.57 2.23 -5.98
N ASP A 75 -6.32 2.66 -5.99
CA ASP A 75 -5.61 2.96 -4.74
C ASP A 75 -6.08 4.29 -4.14
N ILE A 76 -6.43 5.29 -4.95
CA ILE A 76 -7.16 6.49 -4.50
C ILE A 76 -8.50 6.11 -3.85
N ALA A 77 -9.27 5.24 -4.49
CA ALA A 77 -10.56 4.79 -3.95
C ALA A 77 -10.40 4.05 -2.62
N ARG A 78 -9.30 3.31 -2.41
CA ARG A 78 -9.00 2.67 -1.13
C ARG A 78 -8.72 3.68 -0.02
N ILE A 79 -8.08 4.80 -0.30
CA ILE A 79 -7.90 5.87 0.70
C ILE A 79 -9.26 6.46 1.06
N TYR A 80 -10.08 6.84 0.07
CA TYR A 80 -11.42 7.37 0.33
C TYR A 80 -12.33 6.38 1.06
N TYR A 81 -12.17 5.07 0.81
CA TYR A 81 -12.86 4.04 1.58
C TYR A 81 -12.47 4.07 3.07
N VAL A 82 -11.18 4.21 3.39
CA VAL A 82 -10.72 4.32 4.79
C VAL A 82 -11.26 5.59 5.46
N GLU A 83 -11.42 6.67 4.70
CA GLU A 83 -12.00 7.94 5.15
C GLU A 83 -13.53 7.94 5.13
N GLN A 84 -14.17 6.84 4.76
CA GLN A 84 -15.63 6.68 4.66
C GLN A 84 -16.33 7.63 3.67
N GLN A 85 -15.56 8.13 2.67
CA GLN A 85 -16.07 9.01 1.61
C GLN A 85 -16.55 8.16 0.41
N TYR A 86 -17.69 7.47 0.56
CA TYR A 86 -18.14 6.47 -0.40
C TYR A 86 -18.46 7.03 -1.79
N ASP A 87 -18.96 8.26 -1.90
CA ASP A 87 -19.20 8.91 -3.20
C ASP A 87 -17.90 9.02 -4.02
N SER A 88 -16.80 9.38 -3.35
CA SER A 88 -15.47 9.43 -3.97
C SER A 88 -14.98 8.04 -4.36
N VAL A 89 -15.24 7.01 -3.52
CA VAL A 89 -14.93 5.61 -3.86
C VAL A 89 -15.62 5.23 -5.17
N TYR A 90 -16.91 5.47 -5.30
CA TYR A 90 -17.67 5.10 -6.51
C TYR A 90 -17.22 5.87 -7.73
N ASN A 91 -16.91 7.17 -7.59
CA ASN A 91 -16.40 7.98 -8.69
C ASN A 91 -15.13 7.36 -9.28
N TYR A 92 -14.11 7.11 -8.45
CA TYR A 92 -12.84 6.56 -8.95
C TYR A 92 -12.96 5.11 -9.43
N ILE A 93 -13.72 4.25 -8.73
CA ILE A 93 -13.92 2.86 -9.17
C ILE A 93 -14.73 2.77 -10.46
N ASN A 94 -15.77 3.59 -10.64
CA ASN A 94 -16.56 3.58 -11.88
C ASN A 94 -15.71 4.07 -13.07
N ARG A 95 -14.87 5.11 -12.88
CA ARG A 95 -13.91 5.53 -13.93
C ARG A 95 -12.93 4.41 -14.28
N ALA A 96 -12.40 3.69 -13.30
CA ALA A 96 -11.52 2.56 -13.55
C ALA A 96 -12.24 1.42 -14.30
N LEU A 97 -13.47 1.09 -13.91
CA LEU A 97 -14.28 0.05 -14.57
C LEU A 97 -14.65 0.44 -16.01
N SER A 98 -14.97 1.72 -16.28
CA SER A 98 -15.19 2.18 -17.65
C SER A 98 -13.98 1.96 -18.54
N LEU A 99 -12.77 2.27 -18.04
CA LEU A 99 -11.52 2.01 -18.78
C LEU A 99 -11.29 0.52 -19.03
N CYS A 100 -11.67 -0.35 -18.09
CA CYS A 100 -11.61 -1.80 -18.29
C CYS A 100 -12.59 -2.27 -19.38
N GLU A 101 -13.82 -1.74 -19.41
CA GLU A 101 -14.83 -2.11 -20.38
C GLU A 101 -14.44 -1.67 -21.81
N GLU A 102 -13.82 -0.48 -21.97
CA GLU A 102 -13.27 -0.01 -23.26
C GLU A 102 -12.19 -0.94 -23.80
N LYS A 103 -11.51 -1.70 -22.95
CA LYS A 103 -10.43 -2.65 -23.29
C LYS A 103 -10.85 -4.10 -23.07
N LYS A 104 -12.15 -4.39 -23.14
CA LYS A 104 -12.70 -5.73 -22.97
C LYS A 104 -12.05 -6.72 -23.93
N GLY A 105 -11.77 -7.94 -23.44
CA GLY A 105 -11.02 -8.96 -24.18
C GLY A 105 -9.50 -8.89 -24.03
N CYS A 106 -8.96 -7.86 -23.34
CA CYS A 106 -7.55 -7.82 -23.00
C CYS A 106 -7.36 -8.37 -21.58
N ILE A 107 -6.56 -9.43 -21.45
CA ILE A 107 -6.38 -10.20 -20.21
C ILE A 107 -5.89 -9.38 -19.03
N ASP A 108 -5.08 -8.33 -19.25
CA ASP A 108 -4.54 -7.50 -18.17
C ASP A 108 -5.64 -6.63 -17.53
N PHE A 109 -6.61 -6.17 -18.33
CA PHE A 109 -7.75 -5.40 -17.82
C PHE A 109 -8.79 -6.31 -17.14
N GLU A 110 -8.98 -7.52 -17.65
CA GLU A 110 -9.83 -8.51 -16.98
C GLU A 110 -9.25 -8.93 -15.63
N ARG A 111 -7.94 -9.02 -15.51
CA ARG A 111 -7.22 -9.35 -14.27
C ARG A 111 -7.39 -8.32 -13.15
N VAL A 112 -7.49 -7.04 -13.49
CA VAL A 112 -7.64 -5.99 -12.47
C VAL A 112 -9.08 -5.80 -12.02
N THR A 113 -10.05 -6.15 -12.86
CA THR A 113 -11.49 -5.98 -12.59
C THR A 113 -11.95 -6.56 -11.25
N PRO A 114 -11.57 -7.79 -10.81
CA PRO A 114 -11.96 -8.32 -9.51
C PRO A 114 -11.54 -7.44 -8.34
N SER A 115 -10.36 -6.80 -8.42
CA SER A 115 -9.88 -5.91 -7.36
C SER A 115 -10.68 -4.60 -7.29
N LEU A 116 -11.21 -4.12 -8.40
CA LEU A 116 -12.11 -2.96 -8.44
C LEU A 116 -13.49 -3.31 -7.86
N LEU A 117 -14.05 -4.46 -8.27
CA LEU A 117 -15.32 -4.96 -7.74
C LEU A 117 -15.24 -5.23 -6.23
N GLN A 118 -14.09 -5.69 -5.74
CA GLN A 118 -13.81 -5.85 -4.32
C GLN A 118 -13.97 -4.52 -3.58
N VAL A 119 -13.29 -3.45 -4.01
CA VAL A 119 -13.36 -2.15 -3.33
C VAL A 119 -14.79 -1.62 -3.34
N LYS A 120 -15.48 -1.70 -4.48
CA LYS A 120 -16.88 -1.29 -4.62
C LYS A 120 -17.83 -2.11 -3.73
N GLY A 121 -17.66 -3.43 -3.72
CA GLY A 121 -18.49 -4.33 -2.91
C GLY A 121 -18.29 -4.14 -1.41
N ILE A 122 -17.06 -3.89 -0.95
CA ILE A 122 -16.79 -3.60 0.47
C ILE A 122 -17.39 -2.23 0.86
N ALA A 123 -17.32 -1.22 -0.01
CA ALA A 123 -17.97 0.07 0.22
C ALA A 123 -19.48 -0.10 0.37
N LYS A 124 -20.13 -0.83 -0.56
CA LYS A 124 -21.56 -1.15 -0.51
C LYS A 124 -21.97 -1.89 0.78
N ARG A 125 -21.16 -2.86 1.20
CA ARG A 125 -21.38 -3.54 2.48
C ARG A 125 -21.38 -2.57 3.67
N ASN A 126 -20.45 -1.62 3.70
CA ASN A 126 -20.34 -0.68 4.81
C ASN A 126 -21.45 0.37 4.84
N GLU A 127 -22.02 0.70 3.68
CA GLU A 127 -23.25 1.50 3.58
C GLU A 127 -24.53 0.74 3.99
N GLY A 128 -24.45 -0.58 4.14
CA GLY A 128 -25.60 -1.43 4.44
C GLY A 128 -26.32 -1.98 3.20
N ASP A 129 -25.87 -1.65 1.99
CA ASP A 129 -26.39 -2.18 0.73
C ASP A 129 -25.84 -3.60 0.50
N LEU A 130 -26.33 -4.55 1.31
CA LEU A 130 -25.80 -5.91 1.34
C LEU A 130 -26.11 -6.71 0.08
N GLU A 131 -27.20 -6.41 -0.61
CA GLU A 131 -27.60 -7.10 -1.84
C GLU A 131 -26.59 -6.83 -2.95
N ASN A 132 -26.35 -5.56 -3.26
CA ASN A 132 -25.36 -5.17 -4.25
C ASN A 132 -23.93 -5.56 -3.84
N ALA A 133 -23.60 -5.49 -2.54
CA ALA A 133 -22.31 -5.96 -2.03
C ALA A 133 -22.09 -7.45 -2.35
N ILE A 134 -23.10 -8.31 -2.10
CA ILE A 134 -23.02 -9.75 -2.37
C ILE A 134 -22.83 -10.01 -3.86
N ILE A 135 -23.59 -9.33 -4.74
CA ILE A 135 -23.47 -9.49 -6.20
C ILE A 135 -22.03 -9.15 -6.64
N LEU A 136 -21.53 -7.95 -6.28
CA LEU A 136 -20.20 -7.50 -6.68
C LEU A 136 -19.07 -8.41 -6.16
N LEU A 137 -19.16 -8.83 -4.89
CA LEU A 137 -18.16 -9.69 -4.29
C LEU A 137 -18.18 -11.12 -4.85
N LYS A 138 -19.36 -11.67 -5.18
CA LYS A 138 -19.49 -12.97 -5.85
C LYS A 138 -18.86 -12.92 -7.25
N THR A 139 -19.21 -11.92 -8.05
CA THR A 139 -18.62 -11.74 -9.37
C THR A 139 -17.08 -11.68 -9.29
N ALA A 140 -16.54 -10.96 -8.29
CA ALA A 140 -15.09 -10.89 -8.07
C ALA A 140 -14.47 -12.25 -7.67
N VAL A 141 -15.21 -13.11 -6.94
CA VAL A 141 -14.73 -14.46 -6.57
C VAL A 141 -14.76 -15.41 -7.76
N GLU A 142 -15.79 -15.30 -8.62
CA GLU A 142 -16.02 -16.20 -9.75
C GLU A 142 -15.03 -15.98 -10.91
N THR A 143 -14.45 -14.80 -11.03
CA THR A 143 -13.50 -14.47 -12.10
C THR A 143 -12.14 -15.19 -11.99
N GLU A 144 -11.79 -15.78 -10.85
CA GLU A 144 -10.59 -16.60 -10.55
C GLU A 144 -9.23 -16.02 -10.98
N GLN A 145 -9.20 -14.87 -11.64
CA GLN A 145 -7.99 -14.30 -12.25
C GLN A 145 -7.06 -13.61 -11.28
N ASP A 146 -7.59 -13.09 -10.15
CA ASP A 146 -6.81 -12.52 -9.04
C ASP A 146 -7.09 -13.27 -7.74
N ARG A 147 -6.28 -14.29 -7.45
CA ARG A 147 -6.38 -15.09 -6.22
C ARG A 147 -6.38 -14.25 -4.95
N HIS A 148 -5.65 -13.12 -4.94
CA HIS A 148 -5.58 -12.27 -3.76
C HIS A 148 -6.91 -11.56 -3.50
N SER A 149 -7.48 -10.92 -4.50
CA SER A 149 -8.81 -10.28 -4.40
C SER A 149 -9.89 -11.33 -4.12
N MET A 150 -9.81 -12.52 -4.70
CA MET A 150 -10.73 -13.62 -4.43
C MET A 150 -10.77 -13.99 -2.95
N HIS A 151 -9.62 -14.15 -2.27
CA HIS A 151 -9.59 -14.48 -0.84
C HIS A 151 -10.18 -13.35 0.03
N HIS A 152 -9.89 -12.10 -0.31
CA HIS A 152 -10.46 -10.95 0.40
C HIS A 152 -11.97 -10.80 0.18
N CYS A 153 -12.44 -11.01 -1.05
CA CYS A 153 -13.88 -11.04 -1.36
C CYS A 153 -14.58 -12.17 -0.60
N SER A 154 -13.95 -13.34 -0.53
CA SER A 154 -14.47 -14.48 0.22
C SER A 154 -14.61 -14.16 1.72
N MET A 155 -13.62 -13.54 2.35
CA MET A 155 -13.76 -13.11 3.75
C MET A 155 -14.90 -12.10 3.93
N SER A 156 -15.07 -11.16 2.99
CA SER A 156 -16.12 -10.15 3.04
C SER A 156 -17.51 -10.78 2.88
N LEU A 157 -17.67 -11.72 1.95
CA LEU A 157 -18.90 -12.51 1.78
C LEU A 157 -19.22 -13.35 3.02
N GLY A 158 -18.20 -14.07 3.53
CA GLY A 158 -18.37 -14.86 4.75
C GLY A 158 -18.83 -14.02 5.94
N ASN A 159 -18.29 -12.79 6.09
CA ASN A 159 -18.70 -11.86 7.14
C ASN A 159 -20.16 -11.40 6.95
N ILE A 160 -20.59 -11.08 5.72
CA ILE A 160 -21.99 -10.75 5.44
C ILE A 160 -22.92 -11.91 5.83
N TYR A 161 -22.60 -13.14 5.40
CA TYR A 161 -23.39 -14.33 5.73
C TYR A 161 -23.37 -14.67 7.21
N LEU A 162 -22.24 -14.48 7.91
CA LEU A 162 -22.15 -14.66 9.35
C LEU A 162 -23.12 -13.70 10.07
N ASN A 163 -23.17 -12.42 9.66
CA ASN A 163 -24.08 -11.44 10.24
C ASN A 163 -25.56 -11.74 9.93
N GLN A 164 -25.84 -12.35 8.78
CA GLN A 164 -27.17 -12.85 8.42
C GLN A 164 -27.54 -14.18 9.08
N ASN A 165 -26.68 -14.73 9.94
CA ASN A 165 -26.82 -16.04 10.58
C ASN A 165 -26.87 -17.24 9.60
N LYS A 166 -26.36 -17.06 8.39
CA LYS A 166 -26.20 -18.11 7.37
C LYS A 166 -24.82 -18.76 7.58
N LEU A 167 -24.76 -19.66 8.57
CA LEU A 167 -23.48 -20.14 9.11
C LEU A 167 -22.72 -21.07 8.16
N ASP A 168 -23.42 -21.87 7.34
CA ASP A 168 -22.83 -22.80 6.38
C ASP A 168 -22.19 -22.05 5.20
N GLU A 169 -22.88 -21.04 4.67
CA GLU A 169 -22.35 -20.18 3.64
C GLU A 169 -21.15 -19.38 4.15
N ALA A 170 -21.23 -18.83 5.36
CA ALA A 170 -20.13 -18.13 6.01
C ALA A 170 -18.90 -19.03 6.12
N LYS A 171 -19.09 -20.28 6.60
CA LYS A 171 -18.02 -21.28 6.74
C LYS A 171 -17.39 -21.60 5.38
N ARG A 172 -18.19 -21.81 4.35
CA ARG A 172 -17.70 -22.10 2.99
C ARG A 172 -16.77 -20.99 2.49
N TYR A 173 -17.17 -19.73 2.63
CA TYR A 173 -16.36 -18.61 2.17
C TYR A 173 -15.11 -18.37 3.02
N PHE A 174 -15.16 -18.54 4.33
CA PHE A 174 -13.96 -18.45 5.18
C PHE A 174 -12.96 -19.57 4.88
N THR A 175 -13.45 -20.80 4.60
CA THR A 175 -12.60 -21.92 4.19
C THR A 175 -11.94 -21.66 2.84
N LEU A 176 -12.62 -20.99 1.90
CA LEU A 176 -12.03 -20.59 0.64
C LEU A 176 -10.88 -19.60 0.86
N ALA A 177 -11.03 -18.66 1.79
CA ALA A 177 -9.98 -17.71 2.14
C ALA A 177 -8.74 -18.35 2.79
N LEU A 178 -8.87 -19.54 3.41
CA LEU A 178 -7.72 -20.30 3.94
C LEU A 178 -6.76 -20.82 2.85
N LYS A 179 -7.14 -20.78 1.57
CA LYS A 179 -6.25 -21.10 0.45
C LYS A 179 -5.25 -19.99 0.14
N SER A 180 -5.28 -18.88 0.86
CA SER A 180 -4.35 -17.78 0.69
C SER A 180 -2.95 -18.15 1.16
N GLU A 181 -1.93 -17.71 0.44
CA GLU A 181 -0.53 -17.83 0.85
C GLU A 181 -0.08 -16.66 1.75
N ARG A 182 -0.91 -15.61 1.90
CA ARG A 182 -0.55 -14.41 2.67
C ARG A 182 -0.89 -14.57 4.14
N PRO A 183 0.09 -14.46 5.06
CA PRO A 183 -0.13 -14.64 6.51
C PRO A 183 -1.26 -13.77 7.07
N ARG A 184 -1.33 -12.50 6.67
CA ARG A 184 -2.37 -11.57 7.12
C ARG A 184 -3.78 -11.98 6.67
N THR A 185 -3.92 -12.49 5.44
CA THR A 185 -5.20 -12.99 4.93
C THR A 185 -5.61 -14.26 5.65
N LEU A 186 -4.65 -15.19 5.87
CA LEU A 186 -4.87 -16.40 6.64
C LEU A 186 -5.29 -16.10 8.09
N ALA A 187 -4.60 -15.17 8.75
CA ALA A 187 -4.96 -14.73 10.10
C ALA A 187 -6.39 -14.21 10.15
N GLY A 188 -6.78 -13.37 9.16
CA GLY A 188 -8.15 -12.87 9.03
C GLY A 188 -9.18 -13.99 8.84
N ALA A 189 -8.88 -14.96 7.98
CA ALA A 189 -9.78 -16.11 7.75
C ALA A 189 -9.94 -16.97 9.01
N TYR A 190 -8.85 -17.27 9.73
CA TYR A 190 -8.92 -17.97 11.02
C TYR A 190 -9.67 -17.17 12.08
N HIS A 191 -9.50 -15.85 12.12
CA HIS A 191 -10.27 -15.00 13.04
C HIS A 191 -11.77 -15.08 12.77
N TYR A 192 -12.21 -15.05 11.51
CA TYR A 192 -13.63 -15.21 11.19
C TYR A 192 -14.15 -16.62 11.48
N LEU A 193 -13.36 -17.67 11.26
CA LEU A 193 -13.72 -19.03 11.69
C LEU A 193 -13.83 -19.15 13.21
N TYR A 194 -12.94 -18.49 13.97
CA TYR A 194 -13.09 -18.38 15.42
C TYR A 194 -14.43 -17.77 15.81
N LEU A 195 -14.84 -16.64 15.18
CA LEU A 195 -16.12 -15.99 15.47
C LEU A 195 -17.31 -16.89 15.13
N LEU A 196 -17.24 -17.62 14.03
CA LEU A 196 -18.26 -18.56 13.58
C LEU A 196 -18.44 -19.72 14.55
N GLU A 197 -17.34 -20.41 14.92
CA GLU A 197 -17.40 -21.57 15.83
C GLU A 197 -17.78 -21.13 17.26
N LYS A 198 -17.36 -19.95 17.71
CA LYS A 198 -17.81 -19.33 18.96
C LYS A 198 -19.33 -19.10 18.95
N ARG A 199 -19.89 -18.62 17.85
CA ARG A 199 -21.34 -18.42 17.69
C ARG A 199 -22.11 -19.74 17.75
N GLN A 200 -21.53 -20.81 17.25
CA GLN A 200 -22.06 -22.17 17.34
C GLN A 200 -21.81 -22.85 18.70
N LYS A 201 -21.21 -22.16 19.67
CA LYS A 201 -20.80 -22.68 21.00
C LYS A 201 -19.80 -23.85 20.93
N LYS A 202 -19.08 -24.00 19.82
CA LYS A 202 -18.02 -24.99 19.63
C LYS A 202 -16.68 -24.46 20.14
N TYR A 203 -16.55 -24.31 21.45
CA TYR A 203 -15.46 -23.54 22.07
C TYR A 203 -14.07 -24.16 21.82
N ALA A 204 -13.91 -25.45 21.74
CA ALA A 204 -12.65 -26.11 21.45
C ALA A 204 -12.13 -25.72 20.05
N MET A 205 -12.99 -25.77 19.04
CA MET A 205 -12.64 -25.35 17.68
C MET A 205 -12.41 -23.83 17.58
N ALA A 206 -13.20 -23.05 18.30
CA ALA A 206 -13.01 -21.62 18.38
C ALA A 206 -11.62 -21.26 18.94
N LEU A 207 -11.20 -21.92 20.04
CA LEU A 207 -9.87 -21.72 20.62
C LEU A 207 -8.76 -22.07 19.63
N TYR A 208 -8.86 -23.22 18.97
CA TYR A 208 -7.91 -23.65 17.94
C TYR A 208 -7.74 -22.60 16.83
N PHE A 209 -8.84 -22.07 16.28
CA PHE A 209 -8.75 -21.06 15.25
C PHE A 209 -8.22 -19.71 15.77
N LYS A 210 -8.53 -19.36 17.02
CA LYS A 210 -7.98 -18.17 17.67
C LYS A 210 -6.46 -18.24 17.79
N GLU A 211 -5.93 -19.37 18.28
CA GLU A 211 -4.48 -19.60 18.40
C GLU A 211 -3.77 -19.52 17.04
N LYS A 212 -4.36 -20.11 15.99
CA LYS A 212 -3.83 -20.01 14.62
C LYS A 212 -3.78 -18.57 14.11
N SER A 213 -4.85 -17.79 14.33
CA SER A 213 -4.90 -16.38 13.97
C SER A 213 -3.83 -15.57 14.70
N ASP A 214 -3.71 -15.74 16.02
CA ASP A 214 -2.78 -14.98 16.86
C ASP A 214 -1.32 -15.31 16.51
N SER A 215 -1.01 -16.59 16.26
CA SER A 215 0.33 -17.00 15.83
C SER A 215 0.77 -16.36 14.52
N LEU A 216 -0.14 -16.24 13.54
CA LEU A 216 0.17 -15.58 12.26
C LEU A 216 0.31 -14.07 12.40
N LEU A 217 -0.47 -13.43 13.30
CA LEU A 217 -0.38 -12.01 13.56
C LEU A 217 0.89 -11.63 14.33
N SER A 218 1.37 -12.46 15.26
CA SER A 218 2.62 -12.21 15.98
C SER A 218 3.82 -12.18 15.03
N VAL A 219 3.89 -13.11 14.08
CA VAL A 219 4.95 -13.12 13.05
C VAL A 219 4.93 -11.85 12.18
N ASP A 220 3.75 -11.38 11.78
CA ASP A 220 3.61 -10.14 10.99
C ASP A 220 4.00 -8.90 11.82
N LEU A 221 3.69 -8.88 13.11
CA LEU A 221 4.05 -7.79 14.03
C LEU A 221 5.56 -7.72 14.27
N ASP A 222 6.21 -8.86 14.52
CA ASP A 222 7.65 -8.94 14.75
C ASP A 222 8.44 -8.48 13.51
N ALA A 223 8.03 -8.90 12.32
CA ALA A 223 8.62 -8.45 11.07
C ALA A 223 8.46 -6.94 10.86
N LYS A 224 7.30 -6.37 11.22
CA LYS A 224 7.05 -4.93 11.13
C LYS A 224 7.89 -4.13 12.13
N GLN A 225 8.04 -4.62 13.38
CA GLN A 225 8.89 -3.99 14.39
C GLN A 225 10.36 -4.01 13.99
N ALA A 226 10.87 -5.15 13.50
CA ALA A 226 12.24 -5.27 12.98
C ALA A 226 12.50 -4.27 11.85
N SER A 227 11.56 -4.13 10.92
CA SER A 227 11.62 -3.14 9.83
C SER A 227 11.65 -1.69 10.34
N GLN A 228 10.85 -1.36 11.36
CA GLN A 228 10.84 -0.03 12.00
C GLN A 228 12.17 0.29 12.68
N ILE A 229 12.75 -0.67 13.41
CA ILE A 229 14.07 -0.54 14.05
C ILE A 229 15.14 -0.26 13.00
N LEU A 230 15.17 -1.04 11.91
CA LEU A 230 16.13 -0.85 10.83
C LEU A 230 16.00 0.52 10.16
N THR A 231 14.77 1.01 10.00
CA THR A 231 14.50 2.35 9.45
C THR A 231 15.01 3.46 10.38
N LEU A 232 14.82 3.30 11.69
CA LEU A 232 15.32 4.23 12.69
C LEU A 232 16.86 4.26 12.73
N GLN A 233 17.50 3.10 12.66
CA GLN A 233 18.95 2.99 12.59
C GLN A 233 19.52 3.72 11.36
N ARG A 234 18.94 3.49 10.17
CA ARG A 234 19.35 4.19 8.95
C ARG A 234 19.17 5.70 9.02
N LYS A 235 18.08 6.17 9.63
CA LYS A 235 17.88 7.63 9.85
C LYS A 235 18.93 8.20 10.78
N TYR A 236 19.29 7.48 11.83
CA TYR A 236 20.32 7.89 12.77
C TYR A 236 21.70 7.96 12.08
N GLU A 237 22.09 6.91 11.36
CA GLU A 237 23.36 6.87 10.60
C GLU A 237 23.44 7.99 9.56
N LYS A 238 22.34 8.23 8.82
CA LYS A 238 22.27 9.34 7.86
C LYS A 238 22.40 10.71 8.55
N GLY A 239 21.75 10.89 9.68
CA GLY A 239 21.87 12.11 10.50
C GLY A 239 23.29 12.33 10.97
N LYS A 240 23.99 11.28 11.46
CA LYS A 240 25.38 11.33 11.89
C LYS A 240 26.31 11.70 10.72
N LEU A 241 26.15 11.08 9.57
CA LEU A 241 26.94 11.35 8.37
C LEU A 241 26.77 12.80 7.88
N LEU A 242 25.54 13.33 7.99
CA LEU A 242 25.25 14.72 7.62
C LEU A 242 25.95 15.70 8.57
N LEU A 243 25.95 15.39 9.87
CA LEU A 243 26.64 16.19 10.89
C LEU A 243 28.17 16.19 10.65
N GLU A 244 28.77 15.03 10.41
CA GLU A 244 30.19 14.89 10.07
C GLU A 244 30.55 15.68 8.80
N LYS A 245 29.70 15.62 7.77
CA LYS A 245 29.88 16.41 6.55
C LYS A 245 29.87 17.91 6.84
N GLN A 246 28.92 18.39 7.65
CA GLN A 246 28.84 19.80 8.04
C GLN A 246 30.08 20.24 8.83
N GLN A 247 30.60 19.40 9.73
CA GLN A 247 31.84 19.69 10.47
C GLN A 247 33.03 19.83 9.53
N VAL A 248 33.20 18.88 8.60
CA VAL A 248 34.30 18.95 7.61
C VAL A 248 34.19 20.19 6.70
N GLU A 249 32.97 20.55 6.28
CA GLU A 249 32.74 21.78 5.51
C GLU A 249 33.08 23.04 6.32
N HIS A 250 32.75 23.04 7.60
CA HIS A 250 33.06 24.14 8.52
C HIS A 250 34.58 24.28 8.73
N GLU A 251 35.27 23.17 8.98
CA GLU A 251 36.73 23.15 9.10
C GLU A 251 37.43 23.66 7.84
N LYS A 252 36.98 23.24 6.64
CA LYS A 252 37.49 23.74 5.37
C LYS A 252 37.29 25.25 5.22
N LYS A 253 36.14 25.80 5.65
CA LYS A 253 35.90 27.23 5.62
C LYS A 253 36.87 27.98 6.56
N ILE A 254 37.08 27.48 7.79
CA ILE A 254 38.03 28.06 8.72
C ILE A 254 39.45 28.07 8.16
N GLN A 255 39.89 26.95 7.61
CA GLN A 255 41.20 26.85 6.95
C GLN A 255 41.36 27.84 5.78
N PHE A 256 40.33 27.99 4.97
CA PHE A 256 40.30 28.96 3.88
C PHE A 256 40.42 30.39 4.36
N TYR A 257 39.63 30.78 5.38
CA TYR A 257 39.72 32.13 5.96
C TYR A 257 41.07 32.38 6.61
N PHE A 258 41.62 31.39 7.33
CA PHE A 258 42.93 31.50 7.92
C PHE A 258 44.04 31.68 6.86
N GLY A 259 43.96 30.92 5.77
CA GLY A 259 44.88 31.11 4.60
C GLY A 259 44.76 32.50 3.99
N MET A 260 43.56 33.04 3.83
CA MET A 260 43.36 34.41 3.34
C MET A 260 44.01 35.47 4.27
N VAL A 261 43.87 35.33 5.58
CA VAL A 261 44.46 36.23 6.57
C VAL A 261 45.99 36.21 6.47
N ILE A 262 46.59 35.03 6.30
CA ILE A 262 48.05 34.91 6.11
C ILE A 262 48.49 35.60 4.82
N VAL A 263 47.79 35.40 3.72
CA VAL A 263 48.10 36.06 2.43
C VAL A 263 48.02 37.59 2.55
N LEU A 264 46.96 38.10 3.20
CA LEU A 264 46.81 39.53 3.46
C LEU A 264 47.94 40.08 4.31
N PHE A 265 48.38 39.34 5.33
CA PHE A 265 49.49 39.75 6.19
C PHE A 265 50.83 39.81 5.43
N ILE A 266 51.09 38.83 4.54
CA ILE A 266 52.29 38.82 3.65
C ILE A 266 52.25 40.02 2.72
N ILE A 267 51.11 40.35 2.11
CA ILE A 267 50.97 41.51 1.21
C ILE A 267 51.27 42.82 1.95
N LEU A 268 50.76 42.96 3.18
CA LEU A 268 51.02 44.12 4.04
C LEU A 268 52.49 44.26 4.38
N LEU A 269 53.19 43.16 4.68
CA LEU A 269 54.64 43.15 4.93
C LEU A 269 55.47 43.51 3.70
N CYS A 270 55.01 43.19 2.49
CA CYS A 270 55.70 43.56 1.24
C CYS A 270 55.46 45.01 0.79
N LEU A 271 54.46 45.69 1.40
CA LEU A 271 54.15 47.11 1.09
C LEU A 271 54.84 48.08 2.02
N VAL A 272 55.47 47.60 3.11
CA VAL A 272 56.29 48.38 4.07
C VAL A 272 57.77 48.24 3.72
#